data_05484e51ea0c8330b626205c416a79b5
#
_entry.id   05484e51ea0c8330b626205c416a79b5
#
_cell.length_a   1.000
_cell.length_b   1.000
_cell.length_c   1.000
_cell.angle_alpha   90.00
_cell.angle_beta   90.00
_cell.angle_gamma   90.00
#
_symmetry.space_group_name_H-M   'P 1'
#
loop_
_entity.id
_entity.type
_entity.pdbx_description
1 polymer ?
#
loop_
_entity_poly.entity_id
_entity_poly.type
_entity_poly.pdbx_seq_one_letter_code
_entity_poly.pdbx_strand_id
1 'polypeptide(L)'
;PTTKELSFLPPGSEPVVFKQKDKCNYVFISGGDKINVRSTPVSGSSLMKANRGQSFRFLGKEKGWFKVELSAQDKRIGYISPKYAFYLKDNTIPEHAFSKSYANALTSFTLEKKGEQVFMVKTTMYPPQGESIPMSSVESYAGKIEGNALVFTYFSGMPTQDINEMSKVEPYVVYYWKESGMFIMEGEN
;
A
#
# COMPACT_ATOMS: atom_id res chain seq x y z
N PRO A 1 13.26 15.58 9.94
CA PRO A 1 12.75 14.40 10.62
C PRO A 1 12.53 13.33 9.56
N THR A 2 13.29 12.25 9.67
CA THR A 2 13.26 11.13 8.73
C THR A 2 11.97 10.37 8.98
N THR A 3 11.03 10.48 8.09
CA THR A 3 9.79 9.71 8.12
C THR A 3 10.11 8.26 7.81
N LYS A 4 9.87 7.36 8.74
CA LYS A 4 10.06 5.92 8.54
C LYS A 4 8.92 5.41 7.68
N GLU A 5 9.26 4.89 6.52
CA GLU A 5 8.35 4.08 5.71
C GLU A 5 7.86 2.88 6.52
N LEU A 6 6.56 2.82 6.73
CA LEU A 6 5.90 1.66 7.29
C LEU A 6 5.25 0.90 6.15
N SER A 7 6.03 0.05 5.50
CA SER A 7 5.47 -0.84 4.50
C SER A 7 5.15 -2.18 5.13
N PHE A 8 3.91 -2.66 4.97
CA PHE A 8 3.53 -4.05 5.21
C PHE A 8 3.93 -4.95 4.04
N LEU A 9 4.91 -4.52 3.27
CA LEU A 9 5.47 -5.29 2.18
C LEU A 9 6.27 -6.47 2.73
N PRO A 10 6.24 -7.62 2.04
CA PRO A 10 7.11 -8.75 2.37
C PRO A 10 8.58 -8.33 2.40
N PRO A 11 9.41 -8.98 3.22
CA PRO A 11 10.84 -8.70 3.27
C PRO A 11 11.47 -8.73 1.86
N GLY A 12 12.26 -7.71 1.52
CA GLY A 12 12.91 -7.58 0.21
C GLY A 12 12.10 -6.86 -0.86
N SER A 13 10.90 -6.36 -0.53
CA SER A 13 10.14 -5.50 -1.44
C SER A 13 10.63 -4.06 -1.35
N GLU A 14 10.81 -3.39 -2.50
CA GLU A 14 11.10 -1.97 -2.50
C GLU A 14 9.85 -1.17 -2.14
N PRO A 15 9.97 -0.10 -1.34
CA PRO A 15 8.86 0.77 -1.02
C PRO A 15 8.31 1.44 -2.28
N VAL A 16 7.00 1.48 -2.39
CA VAL A 16 6.32 2.11 -3.51
C VAL A 16 6.04 3.56 -3.16
N VAL A 17 6.69 4.48 -3.85
CA VAL A 17 6.39 5.91 -3.75
C VAL A 17 5.31 6.26 -4.76
N PHE A 18 4.12 6.58 -4.29
CA PHE A 18 3.02 7.06 -5.12
C PHE A 18 2.98 8.58 -5.10
N LYS A 19 3.04 9.19 -6.28
CA LYS A 19 2.66 10.60 -6.40
C LYS A 19 1.13 10.71 -6.29
N GLN A 20 0.65 11.70 -5.57
CA GLN A 20 -0.78 11.94 -5.31
C GLN A 20 -1.66 11.90 -6.58
N LYS A 21 -1.09 12.30 -7.71
CA LYS A 21 -1.70 12.33 -9.05
C LYS A 21 -1.94 10.96 -9.66
N ASP A 22 -1.15 9.96 -9.28
CA ASP A 22 -1.11 8.63 -9.89
C ASP A 22 -1.70 7.54 -8.98
N LYS A 23 -2.39 7.93 -7.90
CA LYS A 23 -3.02 7.00 -6.95
C LYS A 23 -3.88 5.98 -7.69
N CYS A 24 -3.79 4.74 -7.27
CA CYS A 24 -4.52 3.61 -7.85
C CYS A 24 -4.11 3.20 -9.28
N ASN A 25 -3.03 3.73 -9.84
CA ASN A 25 -2.61 3.41 -11.20
C ASN A 25 -1.38 2.49 -11.24
N TYR A 26 -1.39 1.46 -10.40
CA TYR A 26 -0.27 0.53 -10.23
C TYR A 26 -0.70 -0.93 -10.31
N VAL A 27 0.22 -1.75 -10.81
CA VAL A 27 0.15 -3.22 -10.81
C VAL A 27 1.11 -3.74 -9.74
N PHE A 28 0.63 -4.61 -8.86
CA PHE A 28 1.40 -5.24 -7.79
C PHE A 28 1.66 -6.71 -8.09
N ILE A 29 2.87 -7.16 -7.80
CA ILE A 29 3.25 -8.58 -7.87
C ILE A 29 2.70 -9.30 -6.64
N SER A 30 1.85 -10.31 -6.85
CA SER A 30 1.23 -11.13 -5.80
C SER A 30 1.65 -12.60 -5.86
N GLY A 31 2.00 -13.10 -7.04
CA GLY A 31 2.18 -14.52 -7.32
C GLY A 31 3.53 -15.14 -6.91
N GLY A 32 4.39 -14.41 -6.18
CA GLY A 32 5.66 -14.90 -5.68
C GLY A 32 6.87 -14.07 -6.09
N ASP A 33 8.07 -14.59 -5.85
CA ASP A 33 9.32 -13.94 -6.17
C ASP A 33 9.85 -14.32 -7.54
N LYS A 34 10.74 -13.48 -8.09
CA LYS A 34 11.41 -13.68 -9.38
C LYS A 34 10.46 -13.84 -10.58
N ILE A 35 9.33 -13.17 -10.52
CA ILE A 35 8.36 -13.14 -11.62
C ILE A 35 8.97 -12.39 -12.81
N ASN A 36 8.85 -12.97 -14.01
CA ASN A 36 9.36 -12.33 -15.22
C ASN A 36 8.49 -11.13 -15.62
N VAL A 37 9.12 -9.97 -15.73
CA VAL A 37 8.60 -8.84 -16.49
C VAL A 37 9.16 -8.95 -17.91
N ARG A 38 8.30 -9.07 -18.89
CA ARG A 38 8.68 -9.45 -20.26
C ARG A 38 8.69 -8.25 -21.22
N SER A 39 9.44 -8.36 -22.32
CA SER A 39 9.50 -7.33 -23.37
C SER A 39 8.24 -7.29 -24.25
N THR A 40 7.51 -8.40 -24.35
CA THR A 40 6.22 -8.51 -25.05
C THR A 40 5.30 -9.45 -24.28
N PRO A 41 3.97 -9.35 -24.44
CA PRO A 41 3.04 -10.30 -23.85
C PRO A 41 3.33 -11.75 -24.29
N VAL A 42 3.09 -12.70 -23.39
CA VAL A 42 3.17 -14.15 -23.59
C VAL A 42 4.58 -14.68 -23.83
N SER A 43 5.27 -14.29 -24.91
CA SER A 43 6.51 -14.93 -25.38
C SER A 43 7.77 -14.04 -25.36
N GLY A 44 7.65 -12.78 -24.89
CA GLY A 44 8.79 -11.87 -24.82
C GLY A 44 9.91 -12.34 -23.90
N SER A 45 11.14 -11.90 -24.18
CA SER A 45 12.29 -12.11 -23.30
C SER A 45 12.05 -11.44 -21.93
N SER A 46 12.67 -11.98 -20.88
CA SER A 46 12.62 -11.35 -19.56
C SER A 46 13.49 -10.10 -19.54
N LEU A 47 12.90 -8.95 -19.24
CA LEU A 47 13.59 -7.68 -19.05
C LEU A 47 14.17 -7.58 -17.64
N MET A 48 13.42 -8.08 -16.66
CA MET A 48 13.82 -8.13 -15.27
C MET A 48 13.02 -9.19 -14.50
N LYS A 49 13.47 -9.46 -13.27
CA LYS A 49 12.74 -10.27 -12.30
C LYS A 49 12.10 -9.34 -11.26
N ALA A 50 10.83 -9.51 -11.02
CA ALA A 50 10.10 -8.78 -10.00
C ALA A 50 9.78 -9.66 -8.80
N ASN A 51 9.89 -9.11 -7.61
CA ASN A 51 9.60 -9.80 -6.36
C ASN A 51 8.18 -9.48 -5.88
N ARG A 52 7.66 -10.36 -5.03
CA ARG A 52 6.36 -10.18 -4.39
C ARG A 52 6.30 -8.84 -3.65
N GLY A 53 5.19 -8.11 -3.82
CA GLY A 53 4.98 -6.78 -3.25
C GLY A 53 5.56 -5.63 -4.09
N GLN A 54 6.42 -5.91 -5.06
CA GLN A 54 6.94 -4.89 -5.97
C GLN A 54 5.81 -4.36 -6.86
N SER A 55 5.84 -3.08 -7.15
CA SER A 55 4.82 -2.42 -7.96
C SER A 55 5.39 -1.77 -9.21
N PHE A 56 4.52 -1.59 -10.18
CA PHE A 56 4.85 -0.98 -11.47
C PHE A 56 3.71 -0.06 -11.90
N ARG A 57 4.05 1.09 -12.47
CA ARG A 57 3.05 2.00 -13.03
C ARG A 57 2.29 1.32 -14.17
N PHE A 58 0.98 1.30 -14.07
CA PHE A 58 0.11 0.71 -15.05
C PHE A 58 -0.08 1.65 -16.25
N LEU A 59 0.16 1.15 -17.45
CA LEU A 59 -0.02 1.87 -18.71
C LEU A 59 -1.20 1.37 -19.52
N GLY A 60 -1.73 0.18 -19.21
CA GLY A 60 -2.83 -0.45 -19.96
C GLY A 60 -2.77 -1.96 -19.93
N LYS A 61 -3.65 -2.59 -20.72
CA LYS A 61 -3.63 -4.04 -20.98
C LYS A 61 -3.38 -4.31 -22.46
N GLU A 62 -2.58 -5.32 -22.76
CA GLU A 62 -2.33 -5.79 -24.12
C GLU A 62 -2.35 -7.32 -24.13
N LYS A 63 -3.17 -7.93 -24.98
CA LYS A 63 -3.39 -9.38 -25.03
C LYS A 63 -3.68 -10.01 -23.66
N GLY A 64 -4.41 -9.27 -22.79
CA GLY A 64 -4.73 -9.69 -21.42
C GLY A 64 -3.59 -9.52 -20.39
N TRP A 65 -2.39 -9.07 -20.80
CA TRP A 65 -1.27 -8.79 -19.92
C TRP A 65 -1.27 -7.34 -19.47
N PHE A 66 -0.77 -7.09 -18.27
CA PHE A 66 -0.54 -5.74 -17.77
C PHE A 66 0.67 -5.13 -18.47
N LYS A 67 0.46 -4.00 -19.15
CA LYS A 67 1.50 -3.16 -19.71
C LYS A 67 1.94 -2.16 -18.66
N VAL A 68 3.22 -2.13 -18.35
CA VAL A 68 3.76 -1.35 -17.23
C VAL A 68 5.03 -0.59 -17.61
N GLU A 69 5.33 0.48 -16.89
CA GLU A 69 6.61 1.17 -16.90
C GLU A 69 7.52 0.52 -15.83
N LEU A 70 8.77 0.22 -16.17
CA LEU A 70 9.66 -0.56 -15.29
C LEU A 70 10.06 0.22 -14.04
N SER A 71 10.41 1.50 -14.18
CA SER A 71 10.65 2.41 -13.05
C SER A 71 10.55 3.87 -13.51
N ALA A 72 10.61 4.81 -12.56
CA ALA A 72 10.63 6.25 -12.87
C ALA A 72 11.86 6.67 -13.69
N GLN A 73 12.99 5.98 -13.52
CA GLN A 73 14.24 6.19 -14.24
C GLN A 73 14.29 5.37 -15.53
N ASP A 74 13.85 4.11 -15.45
CA ASP A 74 13.77 3.21 -16.59
C ASP A 74 12.35 3.16 -17.14
N LYS A 75 12.08 4.04 -18.10
CA LYS A 75 10.76 4.19 -18.74
C LYS A 75 10.46 3.11 -19.78
N ARG A 76 11.30 2.08 -19.88
CA ARG A 76 11.00 0.94 -20.77
C ARG A 76 9.68 0.30 -20.38
N ILE A 77 8.98 -0.18 -21.40
CA ILE A 77 7.72 -0.88 -21.23
C ILE A 77 8.01 -2.35 -20.95
N GLY A 78 7.36 -2.87 -19.92
CA GLY A 78 7.33 -4.29 -19.61
C GLY A 78 5.92 -4.84 -19.58
N TYR A 79 5.81 -6.16 -19.58
CA TYR A 79 4.54 -6.89 -19.55
C TYR A 79 4.55 -7.92 -18.42
N ILE A 80 3.50 -7.91 -17.62
CA ILE A 80 3.32 -8.81 -16.47
C ILE A 80 2.03 -9.60 -16.66
N SER A 81 2.13 -10.91 -16.46
CA SER A 81 0.97 -11.79 -16.53
C SER A 81 0.00 -11.54 -15.37
N PRO A 82 -1.32 -11.44 -15.62
CA PRO A 82 -2.33 -11.30 -14.57
C PRO A 82 -2.39 -12.50 -13.61
N LYS A 83 -1.75 -13.62 -13.96
CA LYS A 83 -1.59 -14.78 -13.06
C LYS A 83 -0.74 -14.45 -11.82
N TYR A 84 0.21 -13.51 -11.97
CA TYR A 84 1.20 -13.20 -10.94
C TYR A 84 1.11 -11.78 -10.38
N ALA A 85 0.14 -11.02 -10.85
CA ALA A 85 -0.02 -9.63 -10.46
C ALA A 85 -1.49 -9.21 -10.53
N PHE A 86 -1.83 -8.13 -9.84
CA PHE A 86 -3.13 -7.52 -9.92
C PHE A 86 -3.03 -6.00 -10.14
N TYR A 87 -4.03 -5.44 -10.80
CA TYR A 87 -4.18 -4.01 -10.94
C TYR A 87 -5.03 -3.47 -9.80
N LEU A 88 -4.53 -2.46 -9.09
CA LEU A 88 -5.16 -1.95 -7.87
C LEU A 88 -6.64 -1.55 -8.06
N LYS A 89 -6.99 -0.90 -9.16
CA LYS A 89 -8.39 -0.49 -9.40
C LYS A 89 -9.37 -1.64 -9.58
N ASP A 90 -8.88 -2.82 -9.95
CA ASP A 90 -9.72 -4.01 -10.12
C ASP A 90 -10.09 -4.67 -8.78
N ASN A 91 -9.55 -4.18 -7.66
CA ASN A 91 -9.81 -4.71 -6.33
C ASN A 91 -10.82 -3.86 -5.56
N THR A 92 -11.61 -4.50 -4.74
CA THR A 92 -12.47 -3.87 -3.74
C THR A 92 -12.03 -4.29 -2.35
N ILE A 93 -12.16 -3.41 -1.37
CA ILE A 93 -11.89 -3.74 0.01
C ILE A 93 -13.10 -4.51 0.55
N PRO A 94 -12.94 -5.78 0.95
CA PRO A 94 -14.07 -6.55 1.46
C PRO A 94 -14.48 -6.04 2.85
N GLU A 95 -15.76 -6.16 3.18
CA GLU A 95 -16.31 -5.64 4.45
C GLU A 95 -15.59 -6.19 5.69
N HIS A 96 -15.22 -7.47 5.66
CA HIS A 96 -14.50 -8.10 6.77
C HIS A 96 -13.09 -7.51 7.03
N ALA A 97 -12.53 -6.74 6.10
CA ALA A 97 -11.26 -6.06 6.29
C ALA A 97 -11.35 -4.95 7.36
N PHE A 98 -12.55 -4.39 7.58
CA PHE A 98 -12.77 -3.32 8.56
C PHE A 98 -12.98 -3.82 10.00
N SER A 99 -13.02 -5.13 10.21
CA SER A 99 -13.18 -5.73 11.53
C SER A 99 -11.92 -6.47 12.02
N LYS A 100 -10.79 -6.29 11.34
CA LYS A 100 -9.53 -6.96 11.64
C LYS A 100 -8.50 -5.97 12.18
N SER A 101 -7.58 -6.51 12.98
CA SER A 101 -6.33 -5.83 13.34
C SER A 101 -5.23 -6.27 12.40
N TYR A 102 -4.37 -5.33 12.03
CA TYR A 102 -3.23 -5.54 11.15
C TYR A 102 -1.97 -5.18 11.92
N ALA A 103 -0.92 -5.97 11.79
CA ALA A 103 0.32 -5.72 12.50
C ALA A 103 1.55 -6.20 11.72
N ASN A 104 2.65 -5.50 11.94
CA ASN A 104 4.01 -5.96 11.70
C ASN A 104 4.80 -5.93 13.03
N ALA A 105 6.11 -6.08 12.98
CA ALA A 105 6.95 -6.14 14.18
C ALA A 105 6.87 -4.88 15.08
N LEU A 106 6.61 -3.71 14.51
CA LEU A 106 6.67 -2.42 15.23
C LEU A 106 5.37 -1.63 15.18
N THR A 107 4.47 -1.96 14.27
CA THR A 107 3.25 -1.19 14.05
C THR A 107 2.05 -2.10 13.98
N SER A 108 0.98 -1.69 14.64
CA SER A 108 -0.34 -2.29 14.50
C SER A 108 -1.37 -1.22 14.19
N PHE A 109 -2.42 -1.58 13.49
CA PHE A 109 -3.59 -0.72 13.32
C PHE A 109 -4.89 -1.50 13.27
N THR A 110 -5.96 -0.82 13.63
CA THR A 110 -7.33 -1.30 13.48
C THR A 110 -8.09 -0.38 12.56
N LEU A 111 -9.02 -0.94 11.81
CA LEU A 111 -9.91 -0.19 10.93
C LEU A 111 -11.34 -0.34 11.42
N GLU A 112 -12.09 0.74 11.39
CA GLU A 112 -13.52 0.77 11.64
C GLU A 112 -14.21 1.58 10.56
N LYS A 113 -15.30 1.03 10.00
CA LYS A 113 -16.14 1.71 9.01
C LYS A 113 -17.43 2.17 9.66
N LYS A 114 -17.72 3.46 9.55
CA LYS A 114 -18.96 4.09 10.01
C LYS A 114 -19.64 4.83 8.84
N GLY A 115 -20.59 4.15 8.21
CA GLY A 115 -21.20 4.66 6.97
C GLY A 115 -20.16 4.75 5.84
N GLU A 116 -19.96 5.95 5.30
CA GLU A 116 -18.95 6.21 4.26
C GLU A 116 -17.56 6.55 4.81
N GLN A 117 -17.45 6.77 6.11
CA GLN A 117 -16.19 7.11 6.75
C GLN A 117 -15.47 5.86 7.24
N VAL A 118 -14.14 5.91 7.16
CA VAL A 118 -13.25 4.89 7.71
C VAL A 118 -12.32 5.57 8.72
N PHE A 119 -12.23 4.97 9.89
CA PHE A 119 -11.30 5.36 10.95
C PHE A 119 -10.20 4.31 11.06
N MET A 120 -8.98 4.78 11.22
CA MET A 120 -7.81 3.94 11.51
C MET A 120 -7.16 4.43 12.79
N VAL A 121 -6.95 3.52 13.74
CA VAL A 121 -6.12 3.77 14.92
C VAL A 121 -4.83 2.96 14.73
N LYS A 122 -3.72 3.66 14.66
CA LYS A 122 -2.38 3.11 14.43
C LYS A 122 -1.54 3.27 15.70
N THR A 123 -0.93 2.19 16.14
CA THR A 123 0.04 2.18 17.25
C THR A 123 1.39 1.81 16.68
N THR A 124 2.40 2.65 16.97
CA THR A 124 3.80 2.37 16.61
C THR A 124 4.61 2.19 17.87
N MET A 125 5.32 1.08 17.97
CA MET A 125 6.24 0.80 19.07
C MET A 125 7.66 1.17 18.65
N TYR A 126 8.36 1.88 19.53
CA TYR A 126 9.75 2.25 19.36
C TYR A 126 10.60 1.34 20.24
N PRO A 127 11.53 0.55 19.68
CA PRO A 127 12.44 -0.26 20.47
C PRO A 127 13.26 0.64 21.39
N PRO A 128 13.59 0.16 22.60
CA PRO A 128 14.41 0.92 23.54
C PRO A 128 15.78 1.23 22.93
N GLN A 129 16.26 2.44 23.16
CA GLN A 129 17.63 2.83 22.83
C GLN A 129 18.43 2.84 24.14
N GLY A 130 19.31 1.85 24.31
CA GLY A 130 20.06 1.66 25.55
C GLY A 130 19.18 1.18 26.71
N GLU A 131 19.31 1.78 27.88
CA GLU A 131 18.54 1.45 29.11
C GLU A 131 17.14 2.13 29.17
N SER A 132 16.69 2.77 28.07
CA SER A 132 15.41 3.48 28.04
C SER A 132 14.21 2.51 27.97
N ILE A 133 13.08 2.97 28.51
CA ILE A 133 11.81 2.23 28.44
C ILE A 133 11.28 2.25 27.01
N PRO A 134 10.71 1.13 26.48
CA PRO A 134 10.02 1.14 25.20
C PRO A 134 8.93 2.20 25.16
N MET A 135 8.91 2.99 24.10
CA MET A 135 7.88 4.01 23.88
C MET A 135 6.92 3.57 22.80
N SER A 136 5.69 4.04 22.88
CA SER A 136 4.70 3.87 21.80
C SER A 136 4.03 5.20 21.47
N SER A 137 3.69 5.39 20.20
CA SER A 137 2.77 6.45 19.77
C SER A 137 1.46 5.84 19.31
N VAL A 138 0.37 6.56 19.54
CA VAL A 138 -0.94 6.22 19.00
C VAL A 138 -1.41 7.38 18.13
N GLU A 139 -1.84 7.07 16.95
CA GLU A 139 -2.31 8.03 15.94
C GLU A 139 -3.67 7.58 15.43
N SER A 140 -4.55 8.52 15.18
CA SER A 140 -5.86 8.26 14.58
C SER A 140 -6.00 8.99 13.25
N TYR A 141 -6.61 8.32 12.30
CA TYR A 141 -6.87 8.84 10.97
C TYR A 141 -8.33 8.64 10.61
N ALA A 142 -8.92 9.62 9.90
CA ALA A 142 -10.25 9.49 9.33
C ALA A 142 -10.24 9.85 7.84
N GLY A 143 -11.00 9.09 7.05
CA GLY A 143 -11.04 9.25 5.60
C GLY A 143 -12.18 8.48 4.95
N LYS A 144 -12.03 8.19 3.68
CA LYS A 144 -13.02 7.52 2.84
C LYS A 144 -12.40 6.39 2.03
N ILE A 145 -13.26 5.51 1.53
CA ILE A 145 -12.88 4.49 0.55
C ILE A 145 -12.93 5.10 -0.84
N GLU A 146 -11.84 4.99 -1.58
CA GLU A 146 -11.76 5.36 -2.99
C GLU A 146 -11.25 4.15 -3.80
N GLY A 147 -12.18 3.38 -4.35
CA GLY A 147 -11.87 2.11 -5.01
C GLY A 147 -11.35 1.07 -4.01
N ASN A 148 -10.09 0.67 -4.14
CA ASN A 148 -9.43 -0.24 -3.22
C ASN A 148 -8.45 0.46 -2.27
N ALA A 149 -8.49 1.78 -2.21
CA ALA A 149 -7.69 2.60 -1.33
C ALA A 149 -8.52 3.19 -0.20
N LEU A 150 -7.90 3.34 0.97
CA LEU A 150 -8.35 4.17 2.06
C LEU A 150 -7.60 5.50 1.96
N VAL A 151 -8.32 6.58 1.77
CA VAL A 151 -7.75 7.93 1.63
C VAL A 151 -8.10 8.71 2.89
N PHE A 152 -7.13 8.84 3.78
CA PHE A 152 -7.27 9.56 5.05
C PHE A 152 -6.87 11.02 4.87
N THR A 153 -7.77 11.91 5.22
CA THR A 153 -7.59 13.37 5.11
C THR A 153 -7.68 14.09 6.45
N TYR A 154 -7.87 13.33 7.53
CA TYR A 154 -7.91 13.83 8.90
C TYR A 154 -7.00 13.00 9.79
N PHE A 155 -6.36 13.67 10.76
CA PHE A 155 -5.37 13.10 11.66
C PHE A 155 -5.52 13.65 13.08
N SER A 156 -5.25 12.79 14.07
CA SER A 156 -5.04 13.15 15.46
C SER A 156 -3.87 12.35 16.03
N GLY A 157 -3.00 12.99 16.81
CA GLY A 157 -1.95 12.33 17.61
C GLY A 157 -2.48 11.64 18.87
N MET A 158 -3.79 11.53 19.02
CA MET A 158 -4.48 10.88 20.13
C MET A 158 -5.47 9.85 19.60
N PRO A 159 -5.77 8.78 20.36
CA PRO A 159 -6.79 7.82 19.95
C PRO A 159 -8.18 8.48 19.99
N THR A 160 -8.78 8.66 18.81
CA THR A 160 -10.13 9.19 18.66
C THR A 160 -10.80 8.62 17.41
N GLN A 161 -12.12 8.60 17.42
CA GLN A 161 -12.99 8.29 16.28
C GLN A 161 -14.01 9.42 16.04
N ASP A 162 -13.74 10.59 16.57
CA ASP A 162 -14.49 11.81 16.31
C ASP A 162 -13.70 12.72 15.36
N ILE A 163 -14.22 12.90 14.16
CA ILE A 163 -13.58 13.73 13.13
C ILE A 163 -13.44 15.22 13.57
N ASN A 164 -14.28 15.66 14.49
CA ASN A 164 -14.21 17.03 15.04
C ASN A 164 -13.00 17.25 15.94
N GLU A 165 -12.40 16.16 16.44
CA GLU A 165 -11.16 16.18 17.24
C GLU A 165 -9.90 16.00 16.39
N MET A 166 -10.05 15.94 15.05
CA MET A 166 -8.96 15.71 14.12
C MET A 166 -8.64 16.95 13.29
N SER A 167 -7.39 17.14 12.97
CA SER A 167 -6.92 18.16 12.03
C SER A 167 -6.97 17.64 10.60
N LYS A 168 -7.32 18.51 9.66
CA LYS A 168 -7.23 18.18 8.23
C LYS A 168 -5.76 18.13 7.82
N VAL A 169 -5.40 17.09 7.08
CA VAL A 169 -4.01 16.83 6.63
C VAL A 169 -3.98 16.53 5.13
N GLU A 170 -2.78 16.54 4.56
CA GLU A 170 -2.55 15.98 3.23
C GLU A 170 -2.97 14.52 3.20
N PRO A 171 -3.55 14.04 2.10
CA PRO A 171 -4.07 12.70 2.01
C PRO A 171 -3.00 11.63 2.29
N TYR A 172 -3.24 10.80 3.28
CA TYR A 172 -2.50 9.58 3.57
C TYR A 172 -3.23 8.39 2.99
N VAL A 173 -2.59 7.59 2.16
CA VAL A 173 -3.24 6.54 1.38
C VAL A 173 -2.76 5.15 1.77
N VAL A 174 -3.72 4.26 1.96
CA VAL A 174 -3.48 2.86 2.30
C VAL A 174 -4.21 2.00 1.29
N TYR A 175 -3.50 1.09 0.61
CA TYR A 175 -4.06 0.21 -0.41
C TYR A 175 -4.33 -1.19 0.13
N TYR A 176 -5.48 -1.76 -0.22
CA TYR A 176 -5.78 -3.14 0.11
C TYR A 176 -5.17 -4.09 -0.91
N TRP A 177 -4.40 -5.05 -0.43
CA TRP A 177 -3.83 -6.12 -1.23
C TRP A 177 -4.64 -7.40 -1.03
N LYS A 178 -5.53 -7.69 -1.97
CA LYS A 178 -6.52 -8.76 -1.90
C LYS A 178 -5.89 -10.15 -1.66
N GLU A 179 -4.79 -10.46 -2.36
CA GLU A 179 -4.17 -11.79 -2.31
C GLU A 179 -3.56 -12.11 -0.93
N SER A 180 -3.06 -11.11 -0.24
CA SER A 180 -2.50 -11.27 1.11
C SER A 180 -3.53 -11.00 2.20
N GLY A 181 -4.65 -10.34 1.87
CA GLY A 181 -5.59 -9.83 2.85
C GLY A 181 -5.01 -8.72 3.73
N MET A 182 -3.97 -8.03 3.26
CA MET A 182 -3.22 -7.00 3.98
C MET A 182 -3.37 -5.63 3.33
N PHE A 183 -2.97 -4.60 4.06
CA PHE A 183 -2.87 -3.25 3.54
C PHE A 183 -1.41 -2.87 3.29
N ILE A 184 -1.19 -2.11 2.23
CA ILE A 184 0.09 -1.50 1.87
C ILE A 184 -0.03 -0.02 2.18
N MET A 185 0.79 0.49 3.06
CA MET A 185 0.84 1.90 3.42
C MET A 185 1.74 2.66 2.46
N GLU A 186 1.33 3.87 2.08
CA GLU A 186 2.19 4.82 1.38
C GLU A 186 3.26 5.31 2.35
N GLY A 187 4.53 5.27 1.93
CA GLY A 187 5.62 5.91 2.67
C GLY A 187 5.47 7.43 2.60
N GLU A 188 5.58 8.09 3.75
CA GLU A 188 5.72 9.53 3.78
C GLU A 188 7.16 9.87 3.36
N ASN A 189 7.32 10.68 2.32
CA ASN A 189 8.62 11.28 1.93
C ASN A 189 8.91 12.52 2.75
#